data_8aa64a135726a358771315200a2458ab
#
_entry.id   8aa64a135726a358771315200a2458ab
#
_cell.length_a   1.000
_cell.length_b   1.000
_cell.length_c   1.000
_cell.angle_alpha   90.00
_cell.angle_beta   90.00
_cell.angle_gamma   90.00
#
_symmetry.space_group_name_H-M   'P 1'
#
loop_
_entity.id
_entity.type
_entity.pdbx_description
1 polymer ?
#
loop_
_entity_poly.entity_id
_entity_poly.type
_entity_poly.pdbx_seq_one_letter_code
_entity_poly.pdbx_strand_id
1 'polypeptide(L)'
;MDTYNSKYYEPLEQMMAIRHQYMSKILRDHSGQDIYEFFKNKKILDLGCGTGEFLNNYYGMGAECSGIDIENNFKIKNKINFKLINIEANKFLKNCKKKFDVIFLFEFLEHLEEQDKYQLFENLTKNLNKNAYIFISTLNKNLLSKYLAIDIAENLLKLLPKKTHDFNLFLSPSKLQSISQKYNLNLMDIEGIQYLSLIHI
;
A
#
# COMPACT_ATOMS: atom_id res chain seq x y z
N MET A 1 -6.40 18.94 18.27
CA MET A 1 -5.49 18.28 19.22
C MET A 1 -4.64 17.31 18.43
N ASP A 2 -3.35 17.55 18.36
CA ASP A 2 -2.44 16.77 17.53
C ASP A 2 -2.18 15.38 18.13
N THR A 3 -2.81 14.36 17.58
CA THR A 3 -2.56 12.97 17.96
C THR A 3 -1.57 12.28 17.01
N TYR A 4 -0.75 13.06 16.30
CA TYR A 4 0.34 12.49 15.54
C TYR A 4 1.49 12.14 16.48
N ASN A 5 1.47 10.92 16.98
CA ASN A 5 2.60 10.39 17.72
C ASN A 5 3.56 9.74 16.72
N SER A 6 4.67 10.39 16.41
CA SER A 6 5.71 9.93 15.49
C SER A 6 6.15 8.49 15.77
N LYS A 7 6.09 8.08 17.03
CA LYS A 7 6.44 6.73 17.49
C LYS A 7 5.58 5.62 16.87
N TYR A 8 4.35 5.91 16.43
CA TYR A 8 3.49 4.92 15.76
C TYR A 8 3.85 4.71 14.28
N TYR A 9 4.53 5.66 13.66
CA TYR A 9 4.86 5.62 12.23
C TYR A 9 6.30 5.17 11.95
N GLU A 10 7.17 5.14 12.96
CA GLU A 10 8.56 4.67 12.81
C GLU A 10 8.66 3.26 12.20
N PRO A 11 7.84 2.26 12.60
CA PRO A 11 7.84 0.95 11.95
C PRO A 11 7.43 1.03 10.47
N LEU A 12 6.50 1.91 10.11
CA LEU A 12 6.08 2.10 8.72
C LEU A 12 7.16 2.73 7.86
N GLU A 13 7.96 3.64 8.41
CA GLU A 13 9.12 4.23 7.73
C GLU A 13 10.20 3.18 7.42
N GLN A 14 10.48 2.29 8.37
CA GLN A 14 11.40 1.16 8.14
C GLN A 14 10.88 0.24 7.03
N MET A 15 9.57 -0.01 7.00
CA MET A 15 8.94 -0.78 5.94
C MET A 15 9.06 -0.11 4.56
N MET A 16 9.13 1.22 4.49
CA MET A 16 9.31 1.91 3.20
C MET A 16 10.62 1.52 2.51
N ALA A 17 11.72 1.41 3.26
CA ALA A 17 13.00 1.00 2.70
C ALA A 17 12.96 -0.43 2.14
N ILE A 18 12.33 -1.35 2.88
CA ILE A 18 12.17 -2.75 2.47
C ILE A 18 11.30 -2.85 1.21
N ARG A 19 10.18 -2.15 1.17
CA ARG A 19 9.31 -2.08 -0.02
C ARG A 19 10.05 -1.53 -1.23
N HIS A 20 10.85 -0.48 -1.04
CA HIS A 20 11.63 0.11 -2.11
C HIS A 20 12.67 -0.87 -2.67
N GLN A 21 13.39 -1.61 -1.80
CA GLN A 21 14.35 -2.64 -2.23
C GLN A 21 13.66 -3.77 -2.99
N TYR A 22 12.52 -4.25 -2.49
CA TYR A 22 11.73 -5.28 -3.15
C TYR A 22 11.26 -4.84 -4.53
N MET A 23 10.67 -3.65 -4.63
CA MET A 23 10.23 -3.10 -5.92
C MET A 23 11.41 -2.91 -6.89
N SER A 24 12.55 -2.44 -6.40
CA SER A 24 13.76 -2.27 -7.22
C SER A 24 14.24 -3.61 -7.81
N LYS A 25 14.22 -4.68 -7.00
CA LYS A 25 14.52 -6.04 -7.46
C LYS A 25 13.53 -6.48 -8.55
N ILE A 26 12.23 -6.42 -8.27
CA ILE A 26 11.18 -6.86 -9.19
C ILE A 26 11.23 -6.09 -10.51
N LEU A 27 11.37 -4.78 -10.46
CA LEU A 27 11.44 -3.96 -11.67
C LEU A 27 12.69 -4.27 -12.51
N ARG A 28 13.84 -4.47 -11.87
CA ARG A 28 15.06 -4.88 -12.58
C ARG A 28 14.90 -6.23 -13.25
N ASP A 29 14.35 -7.21 -12.53
CA ASP A 29 14.21 -8.58 -13.04
C ASP A 29 13.20 -8.68 -14.18
N HIS A 30 12.13 -7.88 -14.16
CA HIS A 30 11.04 -7.98 -15.13
C HIS A 30 11.04 -6.90 -16.22
N SER A 31 11.56 -5.71 -15.96
CA SER A 31 11.60 -4.63 -16.95
C SER A 31 13.03 -4.35 -17.48
N GLY A 32 14.05 -4.88 -16.80
CA GLY A 32 15.46 -4.58 -17.12
C GLY A 32 15.89 -3.16 -16.75
N GLN A 33 15.02 -2.37 -16.10
CA GLN A 33 15.29 -0.98 -15.75
C GLN A 33 15.63 -0.86 -14.26
N ASP A 34 16.48 0.09 -13.91
CA ASP A 34 16.61 0.49 -12.53
C ASP A 34 15.36 1.29 -12.07
N ILE A 35 15.20 1.42 -10.76
CA ILE A 35 13.99 2.02 -10.19
C ILE A 35 13.84 3.50 -10.59
N TYR A 36 14.90 4.26 -10.73
CA TYR A 36 14.87 5.68 -11.12
C TYR A 36 14.45 5.86 -12.57
N GLU A 37 15.01 5.05 -13.45
CA GLU A 37 14.66 5.04 -14.88
C GLU A 37 13.21 4.59 -15.07
N PHE A 38 12.79 3.55 -14.32
CA PHE A 38 11.44 3.01 -14.42
C PHE A 38 10.38 4.05 -14.05
N PHE A 39 10.53 4.75 -12.92
CA PHE A 39 9.50 5.68 -12.43
C PHE A 39 9.46 7.03 -13.17
N LYS A 40 10.48 7.37 -13.93
CA LYS A 40 10.50 8.62 -14.70
C LYS A 40 9.30 8.71 -15.67
N ASN A 41 8.53 9.78 -15.55
CA ASN A 41 7.31 10.05 -16.32
C ASN A 41 6.18 9.00 -16.14
N LYS A 42 6.25 8.12 -15.16
CA LYS A 42 5.16 7.20 -14.82
C LYS A 42 4.06 7.89 -14.04
N LYS A 43 2.82 7.49 -14.31
CA LYS A 43 1.65 7.91 -13.54
C LYS A 43 1.41 6.94 -12.40
N ILE A 44 1.55 7.42 -11.18
CA ILE A 44 1.42 6.64 -9.96
C ILE A 44 0.15 7.02 -9.22
N LEU A 45 -0.55 6.01 -8.71
CA LEU A 45 -1.66 6.15 -7.78
C LEU A 45 -1.33 5.39 -6.49
N ASP A 46 -1.47 6.04 -5.35
CA ASP A 46 -1.37 5.42 -4.03
C ASP A 46 -2.73 5.47 -3.34
N LEU A 47 -3.30 4.31 -3.06
CA LEU A 47 -4.60 4.15 -2.42
C LEU A 47 -4.40 3.82 -0.94
N GLY A 48 -4.93 4.66 -0.06
CA GLY A 48 -4.61 4.64 1.36
C GLY A 48 -3.26 5.29 1.61
N CYS A 49 -2.99 6.43 0.96
CA CYS A 49 -1.67 7.05 0.97
C CYS A 49 -1.31 7.72 2.31
N GLY A 50 -2.21 7.76 3.29
CA GLY A 50 -1.98 8.37 4.60
C GLY A 50 -1.52 9.82 4.46
N THR A 51 -0.32 10.12 4.96
CA THR A 51 0.28 11.46 4.85
C THR A 51 0.76 11.82 3.45
N GLY A 52 0.90 10.85 2.55
CA GLY A 52 1.44 10.99 1.21
C GLY A 52 2.99 11.02 1.15
N GLU A 53 3.67 10.87 2.28
CA GLU A 53 5.15 10.96 2.33
C GLU A 53 5.84 9.91 1.46
N PHE A 54 5.26 8.72 1.36
CA PHE A 54 5.81 7.66 0.51
C PHE A 54 5.92 8.09 -0.97
N LEU A 55 4.98 8.86 -1.46
CA LEU A 55 4.97 9.35 -2.84
C LEU A 55 6.09 10.37 -3.14
N ASN A 56 6.66 11.03 -2.13
CA ASN A 56 7.75 11.99 -2.34
C ASN A 56 8.97 11.38 -3.03
N ASN A 57 9.28 10.12 -2.68
CA ASN A 57 10.43 9.43 -3.27
C ASN A 57 10.25 9.27 -4.78
N TYR A 58 9.07 8.89 -5.22
CA TYR A 58 8.77 8.66 -6.64
C TYR A 58 8.55 9.97 -7.39
N TYR A 59 7.99 10.97 -6.75
CA TYR A 59 7.93 12.33 -7.30
C TYR A 59 9.34 12.87 -7.55
N GLY A 60 10.28 12.66 -6.62
CA GLY A 60 11.69 13.01 -6.79
C GLY A 60 12.38 12.27 -7.95
N MET A 61 11.89 11.10 -8.34
CA MET A 61 12.34 10.34 -9.51
C MET A 61 11.69 10.81 -10.83
N GLY A 62 10.81 11.82 -10.78
CA GLY A 62 10.14 12.38 -11.95
C GLY A 62 8.80 11.70 -12.32
N ALA A 63 8.16 11.01 -11.39
CA ALA A 63 6.84 10.44 -11.59
C ALA A 63 5.72 11.50 -11.41
N GLU A 64 4.59 11.31 -12.11
CA GLU A 64 3.34 12.03 -11.86
C GLU A 64 2.56 11.30 -10.76
N CYS A 65 2.59 11.80 -9.52
CA CYS A 65 2.01 11.14 -8.37
C CYS A 65 0.59 11.62 -8.05
N SER A 66 -0.26 10.71 -7.59
CA SER A 66 -1.56 10.99 -6.99
C SER A 66 -1.78 10.10 -5.78
N GLY A 67 -2.22 10.65 -4.66
CA GLY A 67 -2.55 9.92 -3.43
C GLY A 67 -4.03 10.08 -3.08
N ILE A 68 -4.64 9.01 -2.62
CA ILE A 68 -6.04 8.96 -2.21
C ILE A 68 -6.09 8.41 -0.78
N ASP A 69 -6.81 9.11 0.09
CA ASP A 69 -7.11 8.63 1.43
C ASP A 69 -8.49 9.08 1.88
N ILE A 70 -9.14 8.27 2.72
CA ILE A 70 -10.43 8.62 3.32
C ILE A 70 -10.26 9.59 4.49
N GLU A 71 -9.09 9.58 5.12
CA GLU A 71 -8.73 10.50 6.18
C GLU A 71 -7.95 11.69 5.62
N ASN A 72 -8.31 12.90 6.05
CA ASN A 72 -7.60 14.11 5.64
C ASN A 72 -6.35 14.33 6.51
N ASN A 73 -5.47 13.34 6.57
CA ASN A 73 -4.22 13.38 7.35
C ASN A 73 -3.03 13.92 6.57
N PHE A 74 -3.28 14.62 5.46
CA PHE A 74 -2.24 15.17 4.59
C PHE A 74 -1.45 16.26 5.33
N LYS A 75 -0.42 15.84 6.08
CA LYS A 75 0.45 16.73 6.89
C LYS A 75 1.69 17.18 6.17
N ILE A 76 1.75 16.99 4.87
CA ILE A 76 2.93 17.37 4.13
C ILE A 76 3.04 18.90 4.12
N LYS A 77 3.84 19.39 5.03
CA LYS A 77 3.98 20.82 5.35
C LYS A 77 4.67 21.63 4.27
N ASN A 78 5.31 21.06 3.26
CA ASN A 78 6.09 21.84 2.32
C ASN A 78 6.08 21.28 0.89
N LYS A 79 5.50 22.05 -0.03
CA LYS A 79 5.77 22.04 -1.47
C LYS A 79 5.66 20.69 -2.19
N ILE A 80 4.55 19.99 -2.00
CA ILE A 80 4.28 18.81 -2.83
C ILE A 80 3.51 19.28 -4.06
N ASN A 81 4.10 19.07 -5.21
CA ASN A 81 3.47 19.35 -6.49
C ASN A 81 2.66 18.17 -7.03
N PHE A 82 2.28 17.20 -6.18
CA PHE A 82 1.41 16.12 -6.58
C PHE A 82 0.05 16.20 -5.86
N LYS A 83 -0.93 15.49 -6.40
CA LYS A 83 -2.32 15.63 -6.00
C LYS A 83 -2.66 14.65 -4.87
N LEU A 84 -3.07 15.18 -3.71
CA LEU A 84 -3.68 14.41 -2.63
C LEU A 84 -5.18 14.69 -2.59
N ILE A 85 -5.99 13.63 -2.52
CA ILE A 85 -7.45 13.73 -2.60
C ILE A 85 -8.08 12.96 -1.44
N ASN A 86 -8.89 13.66 -0.66
CA ASN A 86 -9.65 13.04 0.42
C ASN A 86 -10.95 12.46 -0.15
N ILE A 87 -10.93 11.16 -0.43
CA ILE A 87 -12.05 10.42 -1.00
C ILE A 87 -11.87 8.92 -0.76
N GLU A 88 -12.97 8.21 -0.69
CA GLU A 88 -12.99 6.74 -0.65
C GLU A 88 -12.47 6.15 -1.99
N ALA A 89 -11.63 5.10 -1.89
CA ALA A 89 -10.89 4.57 -3.02
C ALA A 89 -11.78 4.00 -4.14
N ASN A 90 -12.81 3.21 -3.80
CA ASN A 90 -13.73 2.67 -4.80
C ASN A 90 -14.52 3.77 -5.51
N LYS A 91 -14.93 4.80 -4.75
CA LYS A 91 -15.61 5.97 -5.32
C LYS A 91 -14.71 6.75 -6.27
N PHE A 92 -13.44 6.92 -5.91
CA PHE A 92 -12.45 7.55 -6.78
C PHE A 92 -12.26 6.77 -8.07
N LEU A 93 -11.93 5.49 -7.97
CA LEU A 93 -11.63 4.63 -9.12
C LEU A 93 -12.80 4.53 -10.09
N LYS A 94 -14.03 4.41 -9.57
CA LYS A 94 -15.25 4.34 -10.38
C LYS A 94 -15.45 5.58 -11.26
N ASN A 95 -15.04 6.75 -10.77
CA ASN A 95 -15.23 8.02 -11.46
C ASN A 95 -13.98 8.52 -12.19
N CYS A 96 -12.83 7.88 -11.95
CA CYS A 96 -11.55 8.27 -12.53
C CYS A 96 -11.47 7.81 -13.99
N LYS A 97 -11.18 8.76 -14.88
CA LYS A 97 -10.94 8.49 -16.31
C LYS A 97 -9.45 8.33 -16.63
N LYS A 98 -8.58 8.62 -15.66
CA LYS A 98 -7.14 8.44 -15.82
C LYS A 98 -6.75 6.99 -15.70
N LYS A 99 -5.69 6.62 -16.40
CA LYS A 99 -5.01 5.33 -16.26
C LYS A 99 -3.64 5.55 -15.65
N PHE A 100 -3.19 4.56 -14.87
CA PHE A 100 -1.95 4.60 -14.12
C PHE A 100 -1.00 3.51 -14.58
N ASP A 101 0.29 3.79 -14.49
CA ASP A 101 1.36 2.84 -14.80
C ASP A 101 1.73 2.03 -13.57
N VAL A 102 1.56 2.62 -12.39
CA VAL A 102 1.80 1.95 -11.11
C VAL A 102 0.69 2.32 -10.12
N ILE A 103 0.18 1.32 -9.40
CA ILE A 103 -0.74 1.52 -8.29
C ILE A 103 -0.16 0.87 -7.04
N PHE A 104 -0.12 1.61 -5.94
CA PHE A 104 0.26 1.13 -4.62
C PHE A 104 -0.97 0.87 -3.77
N LEU A 105 -0.95 -0.25 -3.04
CA LEU A 105 -1.92 -0.69 -2.04
C LEU A 105 -1.14 -1.18 -0.81
N PHE A 106 -0.60 -0.25 -0.03
CA PHE A 106 0.23 -0.61 1.11
C PHE A 106 -0.55 -0.50 2.41
N GLU A 107 -0.63 -1.61 3.16
CA GLU A 107 -1.41 -1.72 4.39
C GLU A 107 -2.85 -1.17 4.21
N PHE A 108 -3.47 -1.54 3.10
CA PHE A 108 -4.75 -0.98 2.69
C PHE A 108 -5.87 -2.04 2.66
N LEU A 109 -5.57 -3.25 2.15
CA LEU A 109 -6.59 -4.26 1.90
C LEU A 109 -7.21 -4.84 3.18
N GLU A 110 -6.48 -4.84 4.28
CA GLU A 110 -6.95 -5.29 5.60
C GLU A 110 -8.01 -4.39 6.24
N HIS A 111 -8.23 -3.20 5.68
CA HIS A 111 -9.26 -2.25 6.13
C HIS A 111 -10.57 -2.35 5.33
N LEU A 112 -10.60 -3.19 4.29
CA LEU A 112 -11.77 -3.35 3.43
C LEU A 112 -12.54 -4.64 3.75
N GLU A 113 -13.85 -4.56 3.68
CA GLU A 113 -14.72 -5.75 3.66
C GLU A 113 -14.47 -6.59 2.39
N GLU A 114 -14.81 -7.87 2.45
CA GLU A 114 -14.52 -8.78 1.34
C GLU A 114 -15.16 -8.32 0.02
N GLN A 115 -16.40 -7.84 0.08
CA GLN A 115 -17.11 -7.34 -1.09
C GLN A 115 -16.43 -6.11 -1.70
N ASP A 116 -15.95 -5.20 -0.84
CA ASP A 116 -15.26 -3.99 -1.26
C ASP A 116 -13.91 -4.28 -1.91
N LYS A 117 -13.20 -5.34 -1.45
CA LYS A 117 -11.99 -5.83 -2.11
C LYS A 117 -12.26 -6.26 -3.55
N TYR A 118 -13.31 -7.04 -3.79
CA TYR A 118 -13.67 -7.43 -5.15
C TYR A 118 -14.01 -6.23 -6.03
N GLN A 119 -14.79 -5.29 -5.49
CA GLN A 119 -15.13 -4.07 -6.21
C GLN A 119 -13.89 -3.22 -6.51
N LEU A 120 -12.96 -3.15 -5.56
CA LEU A 120 -11.68 -2.46 -5.74
C LEU A 120 -10.90 -3.03 -6.93
N PHE A 121 -10.69 -4.35 -6.96
CA PHE A 121 -9.95 -4.99 -8.04
C PHE A 121 -10.65 -4.85 -9.40
N GLU A 122 -11.97 -4.91 -9.45
CA GLU A 122 -12.73 -4.63 -10.67
C GLU A 122 -12.51 -3.19 -11.17
N ASN A 123 -12.54 -2.21 -10.26
CA ASN A 123 -12.33 -0.82 -10.63
C ASN A 123 -10.86 -0.54 -10.97
N LEU A 124 -9.90 -1.15 -10.25
CA LEU A 124 -8.47 -1.01 -10.53
C LEU A 124 -8.14 -1.39 -11.97
N THR A 125 -8.64 -2.52 -12.46
CA THR A 125 -8.33 -3.00 -13.82
C THR A 125 -8.75 -2.01 -14.90
N LYS A 126 -9.81 -1.25 -14.68
CA LYS A 126 -10.28 -0.21 -15.61
C LYS A 126 -9.34 1.01 -15.64
N ASN A 127 -8.56 1.20 -14.59
CA ASN A 127 -7.66 2.34 -14.41
C ASN A 127 -6.17 2.00 -14.65
N LEU A 128 -5.86 0.82 -15.17
CA LEU A 128 -4.49 0.42 -15.49
C LEU A 128 -4.13 0.75 -16.95
N ASN A 129 -2.92 1.23 -17.15
CA ASN A 129 -2.26 1.23 -18.45
C ASN A 129 -1.84 -0.19 -18.86
N LYS A 130 -1.52 -0.39 -20.13
CA LYS A 130 -0.91 -1.65 -20.58
C LYS A 130 0.44 -1.83 -19.89
N ASN A 131 0.71 -3.03 -19.38
CA ASN A 131 1.93 -3.37 -18.63
C ASN A 131 2.10 -2.55 -17.34
N ALA A 132 1.00 -2.15 -16.71
CA ALA A 132 1.04 -1.49 -15.41
C ALA A 132 1.37 -2.49 -14.30
N TYR A 133 1.95 -1.99 -13.23
CA TYR A 133 2.27 -2.77 -12.02
C TYR A 133 1.34 -2.37 -10.88
N ILE A 134 0.96 -3.36 -10.07
CA ILE A 134 0.31 -3.15 -8.79
C ILE A 134 1.22 -3.74 -7.72
N PHE A 135 1.64 -2.91 -6.77
CA PHE A 135 2.39 -3.35 -5.61
C PHE A 135 1.48 -3.33 -4.38
N ILE A 136 1.43 -4.47 -3.71
CA ILE A 136 0.53 -4.68 -2.57
C ILE A 136 1.36 -5.12 -1.38
N SER A 137 1.15 -4.49 -0.22
CA SER A 137 1.51 -5.07 1.07
C SER A 137 0.28 -5.16 1.94
N THR A 138 0.14 -6.23 2.71
CA THR A 138 -0.99 -6.45 3.60
C THR A 138 -0.63 -7.49 4.65
N LEU A 139 -1.36 -7.51 5.73
CA LEU A 139 -1.19 -8.49 6.79
C LEU A 139 -1.66 -9.87 6.31
N ASN A 140 -0.78 -10.87 6.43
CA ASN A 140 -1.11 -12.24 6.06
C ASN A 140 -2.11 -12.84 7.06
N LYS A 141 -3.12 -13.54 6.56
CA LYS A 141 -4.12 -14.23 7.39
C LYS A 141 -3.55 -15.54 7.95
N ASN A 142 -2.74 -15.45 9.00
CA ASN A 142 -2.25 -16.60 9.74
C ASN A 142 -2.24 -16.33 11.26
N LEU A 143 -2.06 -17.37 12.05
CA LEU A 143 -2.10 -17.27 13.51
C LEU A 143 -0.97 -16.38 14.07
N LEU A 144 0.18 -16.37 13.43
CA LEU A 144 1.32 -15.55 13.86
C LEU A 144 1.05 -14.05 13.63
N SER A 145 0.51 -13.67 12.50
CA SER A 145 0.14 -12.27 12.24
C SER A 145 -1.00 -11.81 13.13
N LYS A 146 -1.98 -12.68 13.44
CA LYS A 146 -3.00 -12.38 14.44
C LYS A 146 -2.37 -12.07 15.80
N TYR A 147 -1.48 -12.95 16.25
CA TYR A 147 -0.80 -12.80 17.55
C TYR A 147 0.08 -11.55 17.59
N LEU A 148 0.86 -11.29 16.55
CA LEU A 148 1.77 -10.15 16.53
C LEU A 148 1.03 -8.80 16.30
N ALA A 149 0.10 -8.74 15.37
CA ALA A 149 -0.57 -7.48 15.02
C ALA A 149 -1.66 -7.09 16.03
N ILE A 150 -2.44 -8.05 16.53
CA ILE A 150 -3.60 -7.78 17.39
C ILE A 150 -3.23 -8.00 18.85
N ASP A 151 -2.73 -9.19 19.20
CA ASP A 151 -2.55 -9.55 20.61
C ASP A 151 -1.36 -8.82 21.22
N ILE A 152 -0.25 -8.68 20.50
CA ILE A 152 0.93 -7.97 21.02
C ILE A 152 0.85 -6.48 20.74
N ALA A 153 0.73 -6.07 19.48
CA ALA A 153 0.85 -4.66 19.13
C ALA A 153 -0.30 -3.80 19.67
N GLU A 154 -1.54 -4.28 19.58
CA GLU A 154 -2.71 -3.52 20.05
C GLU A 154 -2.99 -3.71 21.54
N ASN A 155 -2.95 -4.97 22.05
CA ASN A 155 -3.44 -5.27 23.38
C ASN A 155 -2.35 -5.22 24.45
N LEU A 156 -1.15 -5.77 24.18
CA LEU A 156 -0.08 -5.86 25.18
C LEU A 156 0.81 -4.62 25.16
N LEU A 157 1.37 -4.26 24.02
CA LEU A 157 2.32 -3.14 23.91
C LEU A 157 1.64 -1.78 23.68
N LYS A 158 0.36 -1.78 23.30
CA LYS A 158 -0.41 -0.57 22.98
C LYS A 158 0.30 0.32 21.97
N LEU A 159 1.03 -0.29 21.04
CA LEU A 159 1.73 0.41 19.96
C LEU A 159 0.74 0.96 18.91
N LEU A 160 -0.42 0.33 18.79
CA LEU A 160 -1.52 0.73 17.92
C LEU A 160 -2.80 0.92 18.73
N PRO A 161 -3.74 1.75 18.29
CA PRO A 161 -5.06 1.86 18.88
C PRO A 161 -5.77 0.50 18.88
N LYS A 162 -6.55 0.23 19.92
CA LYS A 162 -7.36 -1.01 19.98
C LYS A 162 -8.35 -1.06 18.82
N LYS A 163 -8.51 -2.25 18.23
CA LYS A 163 -9.40 -2.52 17.09
C LYS A 163 -8.95 -1.86 15.78
N THR A 164 -7.66 -1.60 15.63
CA THR A 164 -7.10 -1.13 14.35
C THR A 164 -7.22 -2.22 13.29
N HIS A 165 -7.11 -3.49 13.69
CA HIS A 165 -7.13 -4.61 12.76
C HIS A 165 -8.21 -5.64 13.13
N ASP A 166 -9.02 -6.05 12.14
CA ASP A 166 -9.88 -7.22 12.21
C ASP A 166 -9.24 -8.38 11.45
N PHE A 167 -8.90 -9.45 12.17
CA PHE A 167 -8.29 -10.65 11.57
C PHE A 167 -9.14 -11.27 10.45
N ASN A 168 -10.46 -11.10 10.50
CA ASN A 168 -11.34 -11.62 9.45
C ASN A 168 -11.09 -10.94 8.10
N LEU A 169 -10.61 -9.71 8.11
CA LEU A 169 -10.31 -8.92 6.93
C LEU A 169 -8.93 -9.19 6.33
N PHE A 170 -8.05 -9.90 7.05
CA PHE A 170 -6.72 -10.25 6.56
C PHE A 170 -6.78 -11.18 5.37
N LEU A 171 -5.84 -11.03 4.44
CA LEU A 171 -5.75 -11.80 3.22
C LEU A 171 -4.64 -12.85 3.30
N SER A 172 -4.95 -14.08 2.88
CA SER A 172 -3.89 -15.06 2.60
C SER A 172 -3.31 -14.86 1.19
N PRO A 173 -2.04 -15.25 0.96
CA PRO A 173 -1.45 -15.22 -0.39
C PRO A 173 -2.30 -15.96 -1.43
N SER A 174 -2.87 -17.10 -1.09
CA SER A 174 -3.76 -17.86 -1.96
C SER A 174 -5.06 -17.13 -2.32
N LYS A 175 -5.63 -16.40 -1.36
CA LYS A 175 -6.82 -15.59 -1.61
C LYS A 175 -6.51 -14.40 -2.51
N LEU A 176 -5.38 -13.72 -2.28
CA LEU A 176 -4.91 -12.63 -3.16
C LEU A 176 -4.67 -13.13 -4.58
N GLN A 177 -4.04 -14.30 -4.73
CA GLN A 177 -3.84 -14.93 -6.04
C GLN A 177 -5.17 -15.23 -6.74
N SER A 178 -6.16 -15.77 -6.02
CA SER A 178 -7.49 -16.05 -6.58
C SER A 178 -8.21 -14.78 -7.05
N ILE A 179 -8.10 -13.68 -6.27
CA ILE A 179 -8.66 -12.39 -6.67
C ILE A 179 -7.94 -11.88 -7.93
N SER A 180 -6.62 -11.91 -7.95
CA SER A 180 -5.83 -11.46 -9.10
C SER A 180 -6.19 -12.20 -10.38
N GLN A 181 -6.29 -13.52 -10.32
CA GLN A 181 -6.71 -14.37 -11.46
C GLN A 181 -8.11 -14.05 -11.95
N LYS A 182 -9.08 -13.83 -11.04
CA LYS A 182 -10.44 -13.43 -11.38
C LYS A 182 -10.51 -12.17 -12.24
N TYR A 183 -9.60 -11.23 -12.02
CA TYR A 183 -9.54 -9.95 -12.73
C TYR A 183 -8.43 -9.88 -13.79
N ASN A 184 -7.92 -11.03 -14.25
CA ASN A 184 -6.88 -11.14 -15.28
C ASN A 184 -5.59 -10.37 -14.92
N LEU A 185 -5.23 -10.35 -13.65
CA LEU A 185 -3.96 -9.81 -13.17
C LEU A 185 -2.97 -10.96 -12.96
N ASN A 186 -1.78 -10.82 -13.49
CA ASN A 186 -0.71 -11.80 -13.30
C ASN A 186 0.02 -11.52 -11.99
N LEU A 187 0.00 -12.47 -11.08
CA LEU A 187 0.84 -12.43 -9.89
C LEU A 187 2.28 -12.74 -10.29
N MET A 188 3.17 -11.78 -10.12
CA MET A 188 4.57 -11.88 -10.56
C MET A 188 5.46 -12.46 -9.47
N ASP A 189 5.27 -12.01 -8.23
CA ASP A 189 6.07 -12.45 -7.08
C ASP A 189 5.32 -12.23 -5.77
N ILE A 190 5.67 -13.00 -4.73
CA ILE A 190 5.20 -12.81 -3.35
C ILE A 190 6.37 -13.05 -2.41
N GLU A 191 6.69 -12.08 -1.58
CA GLU A 191 7.64 -12.22 -0.48
C GLU A 191 6.99 -11.93 0.87
N GLY A 192 7.41 -12.66 1.90
CA GLY A 192 7.01 -12.41 3.29
C GLY A 192 8.03 -11.53 4.00
N ILE A 193 7.55 -10.52 4.72
CA ILE A 193 8.38 -9.69 5.60
C ILE A 193 8.12 -10.13 7.04
N GLN A 194 9.19 -10.46 7.78
CA GLN A 194 9.11 -10.76 9.20
C GLN A 194 9.78 -9.66 10.01
N TYR A 195 9.07 -9.16 11.00
CA TYR A 195 9.62 -8.23 11.98
C TYR A 195 10.31 -9.01 13.10
N LEU A 196 11.65 -9.06 13.08
CA LEU A 196 12.44 -9.72 14.13
C LEU A 196 12.83 -8.77 15.28
N SER A 197 12.58 -7.48 15.16
CA SER A 197 13.05 -6.47 16.14
C SER A 197 12.25 -6.41 17.45
N LEU A 198 11.17 -7.17 17.61
CA LEU A 198 10.41 -7.23 18.86
C LEU A 198 10.99 -8.23 19.88
N ILE A 199 12.11 -8.91 19.58
CA ILE A 199 12.69 -9.95 20.43
C ILE A 199 14.02 -9.54 21.08
N HIS A 200 14.47 -8.30 20.92
CA HIS A 200 15.61 -7.79 21.67
C HIS A 200 15.11 -6.93 22.84
N ILE A 201 14.65 -7.63 23.89
CA ILE A 201 14.61 -7.13 25.26
C ILE A 201 15.64 -7.91 26.07
#